data_ad1314e48c2191cd8ceb696ba758761c
#
_entry.id   ad1314e48c2191cd8ceb696ba758761c
#
_cell.length_a   1.000
_cell.length_b   1.000
_cell.length_c   1.000
_cell.angle_alpha   90.00
_cell.angle_beta   90.00
_cell.angle_gamma   90.00
#
_symmetry.space_group_name_H-M   'P 1'
#
loop_
_entity.id
_entity.type
_entity.pdbx_description
1 polymer ?
#
loop_
_entity_poly.entity_id
_entity_poly.type
_entity_poly.pdbx_seq_one_letter_code
_entity_poly.pdbx_strand_id
1 'polypeptide(L)'
;MKKASLVGAFFVSAIWLSGAQAFCPAPTGATEVVVRRVVDGDTLRLTDGRSVRLIGLNIPELGRQGRSDEPFAVAARRRLEALVAASGGRVGLVPGREGKDRYGRTLAHAYGADGRNLEAQMLAEGLGFQVAVAPNVGLADCQRAAERQAREARLGLWKRSPVLKTGQVKASGFAVLSGRVSAVRRNRGGVWLQLDNSVVLRIAPNLLERFDMASLERLVGKQVEARGWVAERSRRGNAGQGQGRWLLPLTDPAMLSPMPG
;
A
#
# COMPACT_ATOMS: atom_id res chain seq x y z
N MET A 1 4.17 19.74 71.96
CA MET A 1 3.52 20.29 70.78
C MET A 1 4.40 19.97 69.59
N LYS A 2 4.08 18.92 68.78
CA LYS A 2 4.87 18.49 67.62
C LYS A 2 4.22 19.09 66.37
N LYS A 3 4.94 19.90 65.62
CA LYS A 3 4.52 20.46 64.33
C LYS A 3 4.76 19.41 63.24
N ALA A 4 3.70 18.97 62.59
CA ALA A 4 3.77 18.13 61.41
C ALA A 4 3.94 19.02 60.14
N SER A 5 5.01 18.83 59.40
CA SER A 5 5.29 19.51 58.15
C SER A 5 4.69 18.67 57.01
N LEU A 6 3.67 19.20 56.34
CA LEU A 6 3.12 18.61 55.09
C LEU A 6 4.04 19.00 53.93
N VAL A 7 4.80 18.06 53.41
CA VAL A 7 5.50 18.20 52.12
C VAL A 7 4.56 17.69 51.02
N GLY A 8 3.93 18.61 50.31
CA GLY A 8 3.14 18.32 49.13
C GLY A 8 4.03 17.92 47.96
N ALA A 9 3.99 16.66 47.54
CA ALA A 9 4.63 16.20 46.31
C ALA A 9 3.79 16.62 45.10
N PHE A 10 4.28 17.58 44.34
CA PHE A 10 3.73 17.92 43.03
C PHE A 10 4.18 16.84 42.01
N PHE A 11 3.26 15.95 41.61
CA PHE A 11 3.45 15.10 40.47
C PHE A 11 3.22 15.92 39.21
N VAL A 12 4.31 16.35 38.56
CA VAL A 12 4.26 16.90 37.21
C VAL A 12 4.09 15.73 36.25
N SER A 13 2.87 15.47 35.83
CA SER A 13 2.60 14.52 34.72
C SER A 13 3.14 15.13 33.46
N ALA A 14 4.30 14.66 33.01
CA ALA A 14 4.84 14.98 31.69
C ALA A 14 3.90 14.37 30.65
N ILE A 15 3.01 15.18 30.08
CA ILE A 15 2.21 14.81 28.91
C ILE A 15 3.22 14.76 27.75
N TRP A 16 3.61 13.56 27.37
CA TRP A 16 4.32 13.32 26.12
C TRP A 16 3.34 13.61 24.99
N LEU A 17 3.33 14.83 24.47
CA LEU A 17 2.76 15.15 23.19
C LEU A 17 3.58 14.38 22.14
N SER A 18 3.15 13.16 21.83
CA SER A 18 3.61 12.46 20.64
C SER A 18 3.20 13.33 19.45
N GLY A 19 4.12 14.22 19.02
CA GLY A 19 3.93 14.96 17.79
C GLY A 19 3.60 13.96 16.70
N ALA A 20 2.43 14.07 16.08
CA ALA A 20 2.04 13.23 14.96
C ALA A 20 3.12 13.41 13.87
N GLN A 21 4.03 12.43 13.78
CA GLN A 21 5.12 12.47 12.81
C GLN A 21 4.48 12.44 11.42
N ALA A 22 4.69 13.52 10.66
CA ALA A 22 4.19 13.60 9.29
C ALA A 22 4.94 12.59 8.43
N PHE A 23 4.27 11.49 8.06
CA PHE A 23 4.81 10.58 7.07
C PHE A 23 4.88 11.26 5.70
N CYS A 24 5.97 11.07 4.98
CA CYS A 24 6.14 11.52 3.60
C CYS A 24 5.85 13.03 3.45
N PRO A 25 6.67 13.93 4.02
CA PRO A 25 6.42 15.37 3.92
C PRO A 25 6.47 15.84 2.45
N ALA A 26 5.71 16.91 2.15
CA ALA A 26 5.68 17.48 0.82
C ALA A 26 7.07 17.97 0.38
N PRO A 27 7.52 17.61 -0.84
CA PRO A 27 8.70 18.24 -1.41
C PRO A 27 8.37 19.69 -1.82
N THR A 28 9.40 20.49 -2.02
CA THR A 28 9.26 21.80 -2.65
C THR A 28 8.75 21.65 -4.10
N GLY A 29 7.80 22.48 -4.53
CA GLY A 29 7.32 22.51 -5.91
C GLY A 29 6.10 21.64 -6.21
N ALA A 30 5.34 21.21 -5.19
CA ALA A 30 4.02 20.62 -5.42
C ALA A 30 3.10 21.61 -6.11
N THR A 31 2.43 21.19 -7.19
CA THR A 31 1.49 22.03 -7.94
C THR A 31 0.12 22.02 -7.27
N GLU A 32 -0.34 23.17 -6.81
CA GLU A 32 -1.69 23.29 -6.23
C GLU A 32 -2.77 23.13 -7.30
N VAL A 33 -3.78 22.31 -7.00
CA VAL A 33 -4.93 22.06 -7.85
C VAL A 33 -6.22 22.08 -7.03
N VAL A 34 -7.34 22.38 -7.70
CA VAL A 34 -8.68 22.39 -7.09
C VAL A 34 -9.37 21.07 -7.37
N VAL A 35 -9.79 20.39 -6.29
CA VAL A 35 -10.53 19.13 -6.37
C VAL A 35 -12.02 19.42 -6.55
N ARG A 36 -12.60 18.94 -7.65
CA ARG A 36 -14.04 19.01 -7.91
C ARG A 36 -14.82 18.01 -7.06
N ARG A 37 -14.30 16.79 -6.94
CA ARG A 37 -14.89 15.72 -6.12
C ARG A 37 -13.90 14.57 -5.90
N VAL A 38 -14.08 13.85 -4.83
CA VAL A 38 -13.48 12.54 -4.59
C VAL A 38 -14.34 11.47 -5.27
N VAL A 39 -13.73 10.59 -6.05
CA VAL A 39 -14.43 9.52 -6.79
C VAL A 39 -14.54 8.27 -5.91
N ASP A 40 -13.41 7.88 -5.34
CA ASP A 40 -13.23 6.78 -4.39
C ASP A 40 -12.05 7.11 -3.45
N GLY A 41 -11.62 6.16 -2.62
CA GLY A 41 -10.58 6.43 -1.61
C GLY A 41 -9.17 6.69 -2.16
N ASP A 42 -8.96 6.64 -3.49
CA ASP A 42 -7.65 6.87 -4.13
C ASP A 42 -7.73 7.61 -5.46
N THR A 43 -8.88 8.16 -5.79
CA THR A 43 -9.09 8.84 -7.08
C THR A 43 -9.80 10.19 -6.91
N LEU A 44 -9.16 11.25 -7.39
CA LEU A 44 -9.69 12.61 -7.40
C LEU A 44 -10.14 13.00 -8.81
N ARG A 45 -11.20 13.78 -8.91
CA ARG A 45 -11.58 14.50 -10.12
C ARG A 45 -11.32 15.99 -9.88
N LEU A 46 -10.49 16.59 -10.72
CA LEU A 46 -10.13 18.00 -10.64
C LEU A 46 -11.14 18.89 -11.41
N THR A 47 -11.11 20.19 -11.14
CA THR A 47 -11.94 21.19 -11.83
C THR A 47 -11.52 21.38 -13.29
N ASP A 48 -10.24 21.13 -13.62
CA ASP A 48 -9.73 21.16 -15.00
C ASP A 48 -10.07 19.89 -15.82
N GLY A 49 -10.86 18.98 -15.25
CA GLY A 49 -11.32 17.75 -15.92
C GLY A 49 -10.41 16.56 -15.76
N ARG A 50 -9.17 16.69 -15.25
CA ARG A 50 -8.28 15.57 -15.00
C ARG A 50 -8.83 14.62 -13.95
N SER A 51 -8.58 13.30 -14.15
CA SER A 51 -8.72 12.29 -13.13
C SER A 51 -7.34 11.94 -12.58
N VAL A 52 -7.16 12.03 -11.28
CA VAL A 52 -5.88 11.73 -10.60
C VAL A 52 -6.03 10.47 -9.80
N ARG A 53 -5.18 9.46 -10.06
CA ARG A 53 -5.02 8.26 -9.25
C ARG A 53 -3.86 8.46 -8.30
N LEU A 54 -4.13 8.37 -7.03
CA LEU A 54 -3.12 8.49 -5.97
C LEU A 54 -2.17 7.30 -6.01
N ILE A 55 -0.86 7.55 -5.93
CA ILE A 55 0.20 6.55 -6.05
C ILE A 55 0.55 5.95 -4.69
N GLY A 56 0.96 4.67 -4.68
CA GLY A 56 1.46 4.01 -3.48
C GLY A 56 0.38 3.48 -2.55
N LEU A 57 -0.87 3.58 -2.94
CA LEU A 57 -2.05 3.22 -2.17
C LEU A 57 -3.01 2.38 -3.01
N ASN A 58 -3.52 1.29 -2.45
CA ASN A 58 -4.66 0.55 -2.98
C ASN A 58 -5.77 0.54 -1.92
N ILE A 59 -6.94 1.03 -2.31
CA ILE A 59 -8.12 1.12 -1.45
C ILE A 59 -9.11 0.02 -1.84
N PRO A 60 -9.89 -0.54 -0.89
CA PRO A 60 -11.02 -1.39 -1.20
C PRO A 60 -11.99 -0.72 -2.18
N GLU A 61 -12.49 -1.49 -3.13
CA GLU A 61 -13.30 -0.98 -4.23
C GLU A 61 -14.75 -0.69 -3.81
N LEU A 62 -15.28 0.44 -4.26
CA LEU A 62 -16.72 0.70 -4.21
C LEU A 62 -17.43 -0.22 -5.18
N GLY A 63 -18.51 -0.81 -4.76
CA GLY A 63 -19.34 -1.68 -5.60
C GLY A 63 -19.89 -0.94 -6.82
N ARG A 64 -19.89 -1.60 -7.97
CA ARG A 64 -20.45 -1.11 -9.23
C ARG A 64 -21.24 -2.21 -9.91
N GLN A 65 -22.26 -1.82 -10.67
CA GLN A 65 -23.06 -2.77 -11.45
C GLN A 65 -23.64 -3.94 -10.62
N GLY A 66 -24.23 -3.61 -9.47
CA GLY A 66 -24.88 -4.59 -8.59
C GLY A 66 -23.93 -5.36 -7.65
N ARG A 67 -22.62 -5.08 -7.69
CA ARG A 67 -21.69 -5.59 -6.68
C ARG A 67 -21.74 -4.73 -5.43
N SER A 68 -21.65 -5.35 -4.25
CA SER A 68 -21.53 -4.64 -2.97
C SER A 68 -20.18 -3.95 -2.83
N ASP A 69 -20.12 -2.90 -2.01
CA ASP A 69 -18.88 -2.27 -1.61
C ASP A 69 -17.99 -3.27 -0.85
N GLU A 70 -16.70 -3.22 -1.11
CA GLU A 70 -15.74 -3.93 -0.27
C GLU A 70 -15.67 -3.30 1.14
N PRO A 71 -15.35 -4.07 2.17
CA PRO A 71 -15.21 -3.54 3.53
C PRO A 71 -14.24 -2.34 3.56
N PHE A 72 -14.64 -1.25 4.21
CA PHE A 72 -13.94 0.02 4.33
C PHE A 72 -13.90 0.92 3.07
N ALA A 73 -14.41 0.52 1.91
CA ALA A 73 -14.42 1.35 0.70
C ALA A 73 -15.09 2.72 0.93
N VAL A 74 -16.30 2.71 1.51
CA VAL A 74 -17.03 3.97 1.83
C VAL A 74 -16.30 4.79 2.88
N ALA A 75 -15.72 4.15 3.90
CA ALA A 75 -14.96 4.85 4.95
C ALA A 75 -13.72 5.53 4.36
N ALA A 76 -12.99 4.85 3.49
CA ALA A 76 -11.83 5.39 2.79
C ALA A 76 -12.19 6.59 1.92
N ARG A 77 -13.26 6.52 1.12
CA ARG A 77 -13.72 7.65 0.32
C ARG A 77 -14.08 8.86 1.22
N ARG A 78 -14.88 8.65 2.26
CA ARG A 78 -15.26 9.72 3.20
C ARG A 78 -14.06 10.35 3.88
N ARG A 79 -13.05 9.53 4.20
CA ARG A 79 -11.83 10.06 4.81
C ARG A 79 -11.04 10.93 3.85
N LEU A 80 -10.86 10.51 2.60
CA LEU A 80 -10.21 11.33 1.57
C LEU A 80 -11.01 12.63 1.31
N GLU A 81 -12.35 12.57 1.28
CA GLU A 81 -13.21 13.75 1.21
C GLU A 81 -12.93 14.74 2.37
N ALA A 82 -12.83 14.23 3.60
CA ALA A 82 -12.52 15.04 4.78
C ALA A 82 -11.12 15.68 4.72
N LEU A 83 -10.10 14.95 4.24
CA LEU A 83 -8.74 15.46 4.07
C LEU A 83 -8.68 16.57 3.01
N VAL A 84 -9.37 16.39 1.90
CA VAL A 84 -9.49 17.43 0.85
C VAL A 84 -10.25 18.65 1.39
N ALA A 85 -11.35 18.45 2.11
CA ALA A 85 -12.12 19.54 2.71
C ALA A 85 -11.30 20.32 3.75
N ALA A 86 -10.53 19.64 4.60
CA ALA A 86 -9.63 20.27 5.56
C ALA A 86 -8.53 21.12 4.89
N SER A 87 -8.25 20.87 3.61
CA SER A 87 -7.34 21.65 2.76
C SER A 87 -8.06 22.70 1.91
N GLY A 88 -9.30 23.07 2.25
CA GLY A 88 -10.09 24.06 1.50
C GLY A 88 -10.46 23.62 0.07
N GLY A 89 -10.55 22.32 -0.18
CA GLY A 89 -10.83 21.78 -1.51
C GLY A 89 -9.63 21.82 -2.48
N ARG A 90 -8.43 22.13 -1.97
CA ARG A 90 -7.18 22.22 -2.74
C ARG A 90 -6.19 21.20 -2.26
N VAL A 91 -5.37 20.68 -3.15
CA VAL A 91 -4.27 19.75 -2.80
C VAL A 91 -3.04 20.09 -3.65
N GLY A 92 -1.85 19.89 -3.06
CA GLY A 92 -0.60 19.92 -3.82
C GLY A 92 -0.38 18.58 -4.51
N LEU A 93 -0.13 18.57 -5.82
CA LEU A 93 0.20 17.36 -6.56
C LEU A 93 1.68 17.30 -6.90
N VAL A 94 2.27 16.12 -6.70
CA VAL A 94 3.62 15.76 -7.16
C VAL A 94 3.48 14.60 -8.14
N PRO A 95 3.73 14.82 -9.45
CA PRO A 95 3.58 13.78 -10.46
C PRO A 95 4.52 12.61 -10.20
N GLY A 96 4.08 11.39 -10.54
CA GLY A 96 4.93 10.23 -10.61
C GLY A 96 5.94 10.31 -11.76
N ARG A 97 6.96 9.44 -11.75
CA ARG A 97 7.89 9.26 -12.89
C ARG A 97 7.15 8.84 -14.14
N GLU A 98 6.21 7.90 -14.01
CA GLU A 98 5.18 7.63 -15.00
C GLU A 98 3.98 8.50 -14.66
N GLY A 99 3.67 9.46 -15.52
CA GLY A 99 2.68 10.50 -15.23
C GLY A 99 1.23 10.08 -15.51
N LYS A 100 1.00 8.97 -16.25
CA LYS A 100 -0.35 8.48 -16.59
C LYS A 100 -0.43 6.96 -16.55
N ASP A 101 -1.57 6.44 -16.16
CA ASP A 101 -1.87 5.03 -16.28
C ASP A 101 -2.47 4.67 -17.66
N ARG A 102 -2.69 3.37 -17.90
CA ARG A 102 -3.30 2.86 -19.14
C ARG A 102 -4.73 3.35 -19.41
N TYR A 103 -5.37 3.95 -18.42
CA TYR A 103 -6.72 4.53 -18.53
C TYR A 103 -6.68 6.04 -18.73
N GLY A 104 -5.48 6.65 -18.86
CA GLY A 104 -5.27 8.09 -19.05
C GLY A 104 -5.41 8.91 -17.76
N ARG A 105 -5.55 8.29 -16.57
CA ARG A 105 -5.56 9.00 -15.31
C ARG A 105 -4.15 9.52 -14.98
N THR A 106 -4.07 10.75 -14.49
CA THR A 106 -2.81 11.29 -13.96
C THR A 106 -2.39 10.50 -12.72
N LEU A 107 -1.13 10.06 -12.68
CA LEU A 107 -0.52 9.40 -11.53
C LEU A 107 0.25 10.45 -10.72
N ALA A 108 -0.14 10.69 -9.47
CA ALA A 108 0.49 11.67 -8.61
C ALA A 108 0.37 11.30 -7.13
N HIS A 109 1.28 11.86 -6.32
CA HIS A 109 1.10 11.97 -4.87
C HIS A 109 0.36 13.25 -4.54
N ALA A 110 -0.54 13.19 -3.55
CA ALA A 110 -1.32 14.34 -3.10
C ALA A 110 -0.94 14.76 -1.68
N TYR A 111 -0.90 16.07 -1.47
CA TYR A 111 -0.55 16.68 -0.19
C TYR A 111 -1.62 17.68 0.24
N GLY A 112 -1.97 17.64 1.53
CA GLY A 112 -2.86 18.62 2.13
C GLY A 112 -2.21 19.99 2.30
N ALA A 113 -3.00 20.99 2.70
CA ALA A 113 -2.52 22.34 3.00
C ALA A 113 -1.48 22.36 4.15
N ASP A 114 -1.49 21.38 5.00
CA ASP A 114 -0.53 21.16 6.09
C ASP A 114 0.77 20.47 5.63
N GLY A 115 0.95 20.23 4.34
CA GLY A 115 2.11 19.57 3.74
C GLY A 115 2.18 18.06 3.99
N ARG A 116 1.15 17.44 4.58
CA ARG A 116 1.13 15.99 4.82
C ARG A 116 0.62 15.23 3.59
N ASN A 117 1.27 14.12 3.30
CA ASN A 117 0.86 13.22 2.21
C ASN A 117 -0.48 12.56 2.54
N LEU A 118 -1.47 12.68 1.64
CA LEU A 118 -2.82 12.16 1.87
C LEU A 118 -2.84 10.63 1.87
N GLU A 119 -2.09 9.99 0.97
CA GLU A 119 -1.98 8.53 0.88
C GLU A 119 -1.41 7.95 2.18
N ALA A 120 -0.37 8.58 2.74
CA ALA A 120 0.25 8.13 3.98
C ALA A 120 -0.69 8.29 5.18
N GLN A 121 -1.53 9.34 5.22
CA GLN A 121 -2.56 9.49 6.24
C GLN A 121 -3.61 8.37 6.15
N MET A 122 -4.08 8.06 4.93
CA MET A 122 -5.03 6.95 4.69
C MET A 122 -4.44 5.60 5.13
N LEU A 123 -3.15 5.37 4.84
CA LEU A 123 -2.44 4.14 5.24
C LEU A 123 -2.27 4.05 6.75
N ALA A 124 -1.89 5.16 7.42
CA ALA A 124 -1.73 5.20 8.88
C ALA A 124 -3.04 4.96 9.65
N GLU A 125 -4.17 5.22 9.03
CA GLU A 125 -5.50 4.94 9.57
C GLU A 125 -6.03 3.54 9.19
N GLY A 126 -5.26 2.77 8.40
CA GLY A 126 -5.61 1.42 7.97
C GLY A 126 -6.75 1.38 6.96
N LEU A 127 -6.93 2.42 6.15
CA LEU A 127 -7.99 2.52 5.16
C LEU A 127 -7.60 2.01 3.78
N GLY A 128 -6.35 1.56 3.61
CA GLY A 128 -5.82 1.01 2.37
C GLY A 128 -4.59 0.17 2.59
N PHE A 129 -4.06 -0.36 1.51
CA PHE A 129 -2.85 -1.14 1.44
C PHE A 129 -1.76 -0.35 0.73
N GLN A 130 -0.56 -0.32 1.31
CA GLN A 130 0.59 0.23 0.61
C GLN A 130 0.93 -0.66 -0.59
N VAL A 131 1.21 -0.03 -1.73
CA VAL A 131 1.64 -0.71 -2.96
C VAL A 131 2.83 0.01 -3.58
N ALA A 132 3.74 -0.75 -4.17
CA ALA A 132 4.92 -0.22 -4.84
C ALA A 132 4.93 -0.66 -6.30
N VAL A 133 4.37 0.16 -7.18
CA VAL A 133 4.32 -0.10 -8.62
C VAL A 133 5.39 0.74 -9.33
N ALA A 134 6.46 0.08 -9.78
CA ALA A 134 7.53 0.75 -10.53
C ALA A 134 7.00 1.36 -11.84
N PRO A 135 7.49 2.55 -12.25
CA PRO A 135 8.61 3.29 -11.65
C PRO A 135 8.22 4.24 -10.50
N ASN A 136 6.95 4.31 -10.10
CA ASN A 136 6.40 5.25 -9.14
C ASN A 136 6.52 4.76 -7.69
N VAL A 137 7.74 4.60 -7.19
CA VAL A 137 8.03 4.00 -5.88
C VAL A 137 8.80 4.94 -4.93
N GLY A 138 8.91 6.22 -5.26
CA GLY A 138 9.73 7.17 -4.50
C GLY A 138 9.33 7.35 -3.04
N LEU A 139 8.05 7.14 -2.70
CA LEU A 139 7.54 7.22 -1.33
C LEU A 139 7.25 5.85 -0.70
N ALA A 140 7.65 4.73 -1.33
CA ALA A 140 7.29 3.39 -0.86
C ALA A 140 7.69 3.12 0.58
N ASP A 141 8.86 3.56 1.03
CA ASP A 141 9.36 3.30 2.38
C ASP A 141 8.60 4.10 3.45
N CYS A 142 8.36 5.39 3.22
CA CYS A 142 7.61 6.20 4.18
C CYS A 142 6.12 5.81 4.21
N GLN A 143 5.51 5.46 3.07
CA GLN A 143 4.15 4.94 3.00
C GLN A 143 4.03 3.57 3.69
N ARG A 144 5.05 2.72 3.58
CA ARG A 144 5.13 1.46 4.32
C ARG A 144 5.23 1.69 5.83
N ALA A 145 5.99 2.70 6.27
CA ALA A 145 6.06 3.07 7.68
C ALA A 145 4.68 3.50 8.21
N ALA A 146 3.92 4.27 7.43
CA ALA A 146 2.55 4.66 7.76
C ALA A 146 1.61 3.45 7.89
N GLU A 147 1.64 2.51 6.92
CA GLU A 147 0.86 1.28 7.01
C GLU A 147 1.25 0.43 8.23
N ARG A 148 2.55 0.32 8.53
CA ARG A 148 3.04 -0.43 9.69
C ARG A 148 2.44 0.09 11.00
N GLN A 149 2.34 1.41 11.18
CA GLN A 149 1.66 2.00 12.33
C GLN A 149 0.21 1.51 12.45
N ALA A 150 -0.54 1.49 11.34
CA ALA A 150 -1.92 0.99 11.34
C ALA A 150 -2.01 -0.50 11.67
N ARG A 151 -1.05 -1.31 11.17
CA ARG A 151 -0.97 -2.75 11.46
C ARG A 151 -0.73 -3.01 12.95
N GLU A 152 0.25 -2.33 13.54
CA GLU A 152 0.62 -2.45 14.95
C GLU A 152 -0.53 -2.01 15.86
N ALA A 153 -1.20 -0.91 15.52
CA ALA A 153 -2.36 -0.39 16.24
C ALA A 153 -3.69 -1.11 15.90
N ARG A 154 -3.67 -2.09 14.98
CA ARG A 154 -4.85 -2.84 14.52
C ARG A 154 -6.00 -1.93 14.06
N LEU A 155 -5.68 -0.92 13.26
CA LEU A 155 -6.66 0.04 12.74
C LEU A 155 -7.29 -0.44 11.42
N GLY A 156 -8.52 -0.01 11.15
CA GLY A 156 -9.21 -0.18 9.88
C GLY A 156 -9.18 -1.64 9.38
N LEU A 157 -8.63 -1.85 8.19
CA LEU A 157 -8.45 -3.17 7.54
C LEU A 157 -7.61 -4.14 8.41
N TRP A 158 -6.72 -3.62 9.25
CA TRP A 158 -5.82 -4.40 10.09
C TRP A 158 -6.42 -4.86 11.41
N LYS A 159 -7.68 -4.49 11.71
CA LYS A 159 -8.43 -5.05 12.87
C LYS A 159 -8.52 -6.57 12.84
N ARG A 160 -8.68 -7.10 11.63
CA ARG A 160 -8.57 -8.54 11.34
C ARG A 160 -7.51 -8.68 10.24
N SER A 161 -6.61 -9.65 10.37
CA SER A 161 -5.57 -9.81 9.36
C SER A 161 -6.17 -9.99 7.96
N PRO A 162 -5.90 -9.08 7.00
CA PRO A 162 -6.36 -9.23 5.61
C PRO A 162 -5.42 -10.13 4.80
N VAL A 163 -4.37 -10.67 5.43
CA VAL A 163 -3.37 -11.50 4.78
C VAL A 163 -3.95 -12.90 4.51
N LEU A 164 -4.05 -13.26 3.25
CA LEU A 164 -4.52 -14.57 2.82
C LEU A 164 -3.36 -15.57 2.74
N LYS A 165 -3.58 -16.80 3.16
CA LYS A 165 -2.67 -17.90 2.77
C LYS A 165 -2.80 -18.16 1.28
N THR A 166 -1.73 -18.58 0.62
CA THR A 166 -1.72 -18.84 -0.83
C THR A 166 -2.85 -19.77 -1.31
N GLY A 167 -3.20 -20.79 -0.53
CA GLY A 167 -4.32 -21.71 -0.83
C GLY A 167 -5.72 -21.10 -0.71
N GLN A 168 -5.85 -19.90 -0.15
CA GLN A 168 -7.13 -19.20 0.00
C GLN A 168 -7.46 -18.28 -1.18
N VAL A 169 -6.54 -18.13 -2.15
CA VAL A 169 -6.76 -17.32 -3.35
C VAL A 169 -7.79 -18.02 -4.24
N LYS A 170 -8.94 -17.38 -4.48
CA LYS A 170 -10.05 -17.93 -5.25
C LYS A 170 -10.37 -17.14 -6.52
N ALA A 171 -9.96 -15.88 -6.60
CA ALA A 171 -10.25 -14.98 -7.71
C ALA A 171 -9.07 -14.06 -8.00
N SER A 172 -9.02 -13.51 -9.23
CA SER A 172 -8.11 -12.44 -9.60
C SER A 172 -8.48 -11.16 -8.88
N GLY A 173 -7.49 -10.34 -8.52
CA GLY A 173 -7.67 -9.08 -7.82
C GLY A 173 -6.47 -8.74 -6.95
N PHE A 174 -6.56 -7.64 -6.22
CA PHE A 174 -5.52 -7.27 -5.26
C PHE A 174 -5.56 -8.22 -4.05
N ALA A 175 -4.38 -8.62 -3.58
CA ALA A 175 -4.24 -9.44 -2.38
C ALA A 175 -2.92 -9.14 -1.65
N VAL A 176 -2.97 -9.31 -0.33
CA VAL A 176 -1.79 -9.48 0.52
C VAL A 176 -1.74 -10.96 0.87
N LEU A 177 -0.67 -11.64 0.49
CA LEU A 177 -0.53 -13.08 0.57
C LEU A 177 0.59 -13.47 1.54
N SER A 178 0.41 -14.57 2.25
CA SER A 178 1.50 -15.24 2.97
C SER A 178 1.71 -16.66 2.45
N GLY A 179 2.97 -17.06 2.30
CA GLY A 179 3.32 -18.40 1.85
C GLY A 179 4.81 -18.68 2.00
N ARG A 180 5.19 -19.95 1.96
CA ARG A 180 6.58 -20.38 1.98
C ARG A 180 7.15 -20.43 0.57
N VAL A 181 8.31 -19.81 0.37
CA VAL A 181 9.03 -19.92 -0.91
C VAL A 181 9.60 -21.34 -1.04
N SER A 182 9.08 -22.12 -1.97
CA SER A 182 9.54 -23.49 -2.23
C SER A 182 10.67 -23.57 -3.26
N ALA A 183 10.72 -22.61 -4.19
CA ALA A 183 11.78 -22.54 -5.20
C ALA A 183 11.91 -21.13 -5.78
N VAL A 184 13.12 -20.79 -6.21
CA VAL A 184 13.42 -19.62 -7.04
C VAL A 184 14.02 -20.14 -8.35
N ARG A 185 13.49 -19.69 -9.49
CA ARG A 185 13.94 -20.11 -10.83
C ARG A 185 14.14 -18.89 -11.73
N ARG A 186 15.14 -18.93 -12.60
CA ARG A 186 15.43 -17.90 -13.59
C ARG A 186 15.35 -18.49 -15.00
N ASN A 187 14.68 -17.77 -15.90
CA ASN A 187 14.65 -18.09 -17.33
C ASN A 187 14.52 -16.81 -18.16
N ARG A 188 14.33 -16.94 -19.49
CA ARG A 188 14.14 -15.78 -20.41
C ARG A 188 12.93 -14.91 -20.04
N GLY A 189 11.93 -15.46 -19.34
CA GLY A 189 10.73 -14.74 -18.89
C GLY A 189 10.91 -13.96 -17.57
N GLY A 190 12.09 -14.03 -16.95
CA GLY A 190 12.40 -13.35 -15.68
C GLY A 190 12.73 -14.30 -14.54
N VAL A 191 12.49 -13.85 -13.32
CA VAL A 191 12.65 -14.62 -12.09
C VAL A 191 11.29 -15.00 -11.54
N TRP A 192 11.18 -16.23 -11.09
CA TRP A 192 9.94 -16.86 -10.64
C TRP A 192 10.16 -17.46 -9.25
N LEU A 193 9.36 -17.00 -8.27
CA LEU A 193 9.35 -17.56 -6.91
C LEU A 193 8.06 -18.36 -6.74
N GLN A 194 8.19 -19.63 -6.41
CA GLN A 194 7.05 -20.50 -6.14
C GLN A 194 6.64 -20.37 -4.68
N LEU A 195 5.36 -20.08 -4.40
CA LEU A 195 4.80 -20.06 -3.05
C LEU A 195 3.83 -21.23 -2.86
N ASP A 196 4.12 -22.15 -1.95
CA ASP A 196 3.27 -23.30 -1.53
C ASP A 196 2.56 -24.01 -2.71
N ASN A 197 3.19 -24.09 -3.88
CA ASN A 197 2.63 -24.68 -5.10
C ASN A 197 1.31 -24.06 -5.61
N SER A 198 0.86 -22.96 -5.04
CA SER A 198 -0.42 -22.31 -5.40
C SER A 198 -0.24 -21.00 -6.14
N VAL A 199 0.72 -20.18 -5.72
CA VAL A 199 0.99 -18.85 -6.27
C VAL A 199 2.41 -18.79 -6.79
N VAL A 200 2.60 -18.11 -7.91
CA VAL A 200 3.93 -17.80 -8.46
C VAL A 200 4.10 -16.29 -8.46
N LEU A 201 5.16 -15.81 -7.82
CA LEU A 201 5.60 -14.44 -7.95
C LEU A 201 6.50 -14.33 -9.18
N ARG A 202 6.33 -13.29 -9.98
CA ARG A 202 7.15 -13.07 -11.17
C ARG A 202 7.79 -11.69 -11.17
N ILE A 203 9.09 -11.66 -11.40
CA ILE A 203 9.84 -10.44 -11.70
C ILE A 203 10.17 -10.47 -13.19
N ALA A 204 9.67 -9.49 -13.95
CA ALA A 204 9.92 -9.40 -15.37
C ALA A 204 11.39 -9.05 -15.66
N PRO A 205 11.95 -9.42 -16.86
CA PRO A 205 13.36 -9.20 -17.18
C PRO A 205 13.81 -7.73 -17.04
N ASN A 206 12.99 -6.79 -17.46
CA ASN A 206 13.25 -5.35 -17.40
C ASN A 206 13.21 -4.74 -15.99
N LEU A 207 12.85 -5.52 -14.98
CA LEU A 207 12.78 -5.10 -13.59
C LEU A 207 13.84 -5.77 -12.71
N LEU A 208 14.64 -6.68 -13.28
CA LEU A 208 15.62 -7.47 -12.49
C LEU A 208 16.65 -6.61 -11.78
N GLU A 209 17.07 -5.50 -12.38
CA GLU A 209 18.04 -4.57 -11.80
C GLU A 209 17.56 -3.95 -10.48
N ARG A 210 16.26 -3.98 -10.21
CA ARG A 210 15.67 -3.48 -8.98
C ARG A 210 15.76 -4.47 -7.82
N PHE A 211 16.09 -5.73 -8.11
CA PHE A 211 16.06 -6.84 -7.12
C PHE A 211 17.46 -7.40 -6.91
N ASP A 212 17.83 -7.61 -5.67
CA ASP A 212 19.03 -8.39 -5.33
C ASP A 212 18.74 -9.89 -5.44
N MET A 213 19.36 -10.54 -6.44
CA MET A 213 19.18 -11.96 -6.71
C MET A 213 19.59 -12.84 -5.53
N ALA A 214 20.70 -12.51 -4.86
CA ALA A 214 21.16 -13.28 -3.71
C ALA A 214 20.14 -13.22 -2.55
N SER A 215 19.51 -12.06 -2.35
CA SER A 215 18.43 -11.91 -1.37
C SER A 215 17.20 -12.75 -1.72
N LEU A 216 16.81 -12.82 -2.99
CA LEU A 216 15.69 -13.65 -3.44
C LEU A 216 15.98 -15.14 -3.22
N GLU A 217 17.18 -15.61 -3.53
CA GLU A 217 17.59 -17.02 -3.33
C GLU A 217 17.59 -17.40 -1.86
N ARG A 218 17.99 -16.48 -0.96
CA ARG A 218 17.92 -16.69 0.50
C ARG A 218 16.50 -16.82 1.06
N LEU A 219 15.47 -16.50 0.26
CA LEU A 219 14.07 -16.68 0.67
C LEU A 219 13.60 -18.14 0.56
N VAL A 220 14.32 -19.03 -0.15
CA VAL A 220 13.94 -20.44 -0.24
C VAL A 220 13.82 -21.05 1.16
N GLY A 221 12.70 -21.70 1.42
CA GLY A 221 12.35 -22.27 2.72
C GLY A 221 11.76 -21.27 3.72
N LYS A 222 11.80 -19.96 3.46
CA LYS A 222 11.28 -18.92 4.36
C LYS A 222 9.83 -18.60 4.07
N GLN A 223 9.13 -18.17 5.13
CA GLN A 223 7.80 -17.59 5.03
C GLN A 223 7.93 -16.13 4.58
N VAL A 224 7.12 -15.74 3.59
CA VAL A 224 7.11 -14.38 3.07
C VAL A 224 5.69 -13.82 3.01
N GLU A 225 5.59 -12.50 3.08
CA GLU A 225 4.40 -11.76 2.68
C GLU A 225 4.66 -11.13 1.30
N ALA A 226 3.74 -11.35 0.36
CA ALA A 226 3.76 -10.71 -0.96
C ALA A 226 2.44 -10.00 -1.20
N ARG A 227 2.47 -8.88 -1.93
CA ARG A 227 1.27 -8.07 -2.19
C ARG A 227 1.23 -7.57 -3.62
N GLY A 228 0.03 -7.45 -4.16
CA GLY A 228 -0.17 -6.97 -5.53
C GLY A 228 -1.40 -7.58 -6.17
N TRP A 229 -1.52 -7.40 -7.47
CA TRP A 229 -2.64 -7.92 -8.24
C TRP A 229 -2.36 -9.33 -8.71
N VAL A 230 -3.15 -10.27 -8.17
CA VAL A 230 -3.12 -11.67 -8.54
C VAL A 230 -3.96 -11.87 -9.79
N ALA A 231 -3.46 -12.64 -10.73
CA ALA A 231 -4.19 -13.07 -11.93
C ALA A 231 -4.16 -14.60 -12.06
N GLU A 232 -5.26 -15.18 -12.56
CA GLU A 232 -5.28 -16.59 -12.89
C GLU A 232 -4.39 -16.84 -14.12
N ARG A 233 -3.50 -17.81 -14.03
CA ARG A 233 -2.66 -18.20 -15.18
C ARG A 233 -3.49 -18.95 -16.19
N SER A 234 -3.48 -18.47 -17.43
CA SER A 234 -4.11 -19.21 -18.53
C SER A 234 -3.45 -20.58 -18.69
N ARG A 235 -4.28 -21.64 -18.77
CA ARG A 235 -3.80 -23.02 -18.99
C ARG A 235 -3.24 -23.27 -20.40
N ARG A 236 -3.26 -22.27 -21.28
CA ARG A 236 -2.85 -22.38 -22.70
C ARG A 236 -1.36 -22.52 -22.98
N GLY A 237 -0.49 -22.52 -21.99
CA GLY A 237 0.92 -22.80 -22.18
C GLY A 237 1.38 -23.74 -21.10
N ASN A 238 1.80 -24.98 -21.45
CA ASN A 238 2.48 -25.99 -20.64
C ASN A 238 2.77 -25.58 -19.17
N ALA A 239 1.73 -25.38 -18.38
CA ALA A 239 1.87 -25.36 -16.95
C ALA A 239 2.16 -26.81 -16.55
N GLY A 240 3.45 -27.14 -16.46
CA GLY A 240 3.87 -28.45 -15.97
C GLY A 240 3.20 -28.73 -14.63
N GLN A 241 2.88 -29.97 -14.35
CA GLN A 241 2.38 -30.41 -13.05
C GLN A 241 3.28 -29.80 -11.95
N GLY A 242 2.71 -29.07 -10.98
CA GLY A 242 3.44 -28.40 -9.89
C GLY A 242 3.68 -26.88 -10.08
N GLN A 243 3.20 -26.25 -11.14
CA GLN A 243 3.22 -24.78 -11.27
C GLN A 243 1.94 -24.17 -10.70
N GLY A 244 2.06 -23.16 -9.81
CA GLY A 244 0.94 -22.51 -9.16
C GLY A 244 -0.09 -21.95 -10.15
N ARG A 245 -1.37 -22.06 -9.79
CA ARG A 245 -2.51 -21.55 -10.57
C ARG A 245 -2.50 -20.04 -10.71
N TRP A 246 -1.99 -19.33 -9.72
CA TRP A 246 -2.06 -17.88 -9.59
C TRP A 246 -0.71 -17.23 -9.88
N LEU A 247 -0.72 -16.08 -10.52
CA LEU A 247 0.45 -15.25 -10.81
C LEU A 247 0.30 -13.89 -10.14
N LEU A 248 1.34 -13.46 -9.40
CA LEU A 248 1.48 -12.14 -8.86
C LEU A 248 2.76 -11.50 -9.41
N PRO A 249 2.66 -10.52 -10.32
CA PRO A 249 3.82 -9.77 -10.78
C PRO A 249 4.39 -8.89 -9.66
N LEU A 250 5.69 -8.99 -9.42
CA LEU A 250 6.44 -8.07 -8.56
C LEU A 250 7.11 -7.02 -9.42
N THR A 251 6.92 -5.75 -9.09
CA THR A 251 7.54 -4.63 -9.81
C THR A 251 8.57 -3.90 -8.97
N ASP A 252 8.56 -4.14 -7.66
CA ASP A 252 9.49 -3.52 -6.70
C ASP A 252 9.72 -4.47 -5.52
N PRO A 253 10.94 -4.48 -4.93
CA PRO A 253 11.24 -5.26 -3.73
C PRO A 253 10.28 -5.00 -2.56
N ALA A 254 9.76 -3.78 -2.47
CA ALA A 254 8.78 -3.40 -1.46
C ALA A 254 7.47 -4.20 -1.47
N MET A 255 7.18 -4.94 -2.55
CA MET A 255 6.01 -5.82 -2.65
C MET A 255 6.24 -7.20 -2.03
N LEU A 256 7.45 -7.50 -1.53
CA LEU A 256 7.84 -8.79 -0.97
C LEU A 256 8.63 -8.57 0.32
N SER A 257 8.22 -9.21 1.40
CA SER A 257 8.90 -9.10 2.69
C SER A 257 9.03 -10.47 3.36
N PRO A 258 10.20 -10.82 3.93
CA PRO A 258 10.29 -11.99 4.80
C PRO A 258 9.42 -11.75 6.04
N MET A 259 8.75 -12.79 6.49
CA MET A 259 8.01 -12.77 7.76
C MET A 259 8.91 -13.27 8.88
N PRO A 260 8.80 -12.71 10.11
CA PRO A 260 9.47 -13.27 11.26
C PRO A 260 9.06 -14.74 11.43
N GLY A 261 10.02 -15.58 11.70
CA GLY A 261 9.81 -17.00 11.99
C GLY A 261 9.15 -17.23 13.34
#